data_8e1a788af36be9ae6f26e970608a953c
#
_entry.id   8e1a788af36be9ae6f26e970608a953c
#
_cell.length_a   1.000
_cell.length_b   1.000
_cell.length_c   1.000
_cell.angle_alpha   90.00
_cell.angle_beta   90.00
_cell.angle_gamma   90.00
#
_symmetry.space_group_name_H-M   'P 1'
#
loop_
_entity.id
_entity.type
_entity.pdbx_description
1 polymer ?
#
loop_
_entity_poly.entity_id
_entity_poly.type
_entity_poly.pdbx_seq_one_letter_code
_entity_poly.pdbx_strand_id
1 'polypeptide(L)'
;FHITEAVGPTTFPDLKENMNFHAFSVSPEHFQILKAIPEAQRDAALLTVTHAWAVGQCRIKALDEATNSVQIKGRSRYPFVEYEPDQRYWIENIRSALDAPGEWFLDRTSRELLYLPMDGEDMAHAKVVAPVADKFLLITGAKSIHFTGLSFQHGNYTYPADGLHDGQAATTVDSAIEIEDSTEIHFLDCEIAHL
;
A
#
# COMPACT_ATOMS: atom_id res chain seq x y z
N PHE A 1 5.21 7.50 12.57
CA PHE A 1 4.12 7.75 13.52
C PHE A 1 3.87 6.50 14.36
N HIS A 2 3.18 6.67 15.51
CA HIS A 2 2.85 5.54 16.41
C HIS A 2 1.36 5.51 16.70
N ILE A 3 0.82 4.31 16.81
CA ILE A 3 -0.54 4.06 17.30
C ILE A 3 -0.50 4.19 18.81
N THR A 4 -1.44 4.93 19.39
CA THR A 4 -1.42 5.20 20.83
C THR A 4 -2.26 4.20 21.62
N GLU A 5 -3.46 3.84 21.10
CA GLU A 5 -4.41 2.99 21.83
C GLU A 5 -5.29 2.19 20.86
N ALA A 6 -5.84 1.10 21.39
CA ALA A 6 -7.00 0.44 20.76
C ALA A 6 -8.28 1.26 21.01
N VAL A 7 -9.19 1.26 20.05
CA VAL A 7 -10.41 2.08 20.08
C VAL A 7 -11.50 1.44 20.94
N GLY A 8 -12.18 2.25 21.74
CA GLY A 8 -13.31 1.85 22.56
C GLY A 8 -14.63 1.66 21.76
N PRO A 9 -15.62 0.97 22.35
CA PRO A 9 -16.84 0.52 21.66
C PRO A 9 -17.82 1.63 21.22
N THR A 10 -17.61 2.85 21.64
CA THR A 10 -18.51 3.98 21.35
C THR A 10 -18.00 4.91 20.26
N THR A 11 -16.74 4.74 19.82
CA THR A 11 -16.08 5.64 18.87
C THR A 11 -16.69 5.55 17.47
N PHE A 12 -16.92 4.33 16.97
CA PHE A 12 -17.51 4.09 15.67
C PHE A 12 -18.77 3.24 15.80
N PRO A 13 -19.98 3.82 15.64
CA PRO A 13 -21.26 3.13 15.94
C PRO A 13 -21.55 1.92 15.04
N ASP A 14 -20.90 1.82 13.89
CA ASP A 14 -21.03 0.69 12.96
C ASP A 14 -20.15 -0.51 13.34
N LEU A 15 -19.18 -0.31 14.25
CA LEU A 15 -18.34 -1.37 14.79
C LEU A 15 -18.92 -1.88 16.12
N LYS A 16 -19.33 -3.14 16.14
CA LYS A 16 -19.93 -3.76 17.33
C LYS A 16 -18.98 -4.72 18.05
N GLU A 17 -18.06 -5.33 17.33
CA GLU A 17 -17.14 -6.34 17.85
C GLU A 17 -15.76 -6.21 17.22
N ASN A 18 -14.72 -6.73 17.91
CA ASN A 18 -13.34 -6.82 17.42
C ASN A 18 -12.78 -5.48 16.89
N MET A 19 -13.05 -4.40 17.60
CA MET A 19 -12.75 -3.04 17.14
C MET A 19 -11.27 -2.81 16.88
N ASN A 20 -10.41 -3.45 17.67
CA ASN A 20 -8.96 -3.41 17.49
C ASN A 20 -8.46 -4.03 16.17
N PHE A 21 -9.32 -4.65 15.38
CA PHE A 21 -9.02 -5.07 13.99
C PHE A 21 -9.47 -4.04 12.94
N HIS A 22 -10.22 -3.04 13.33
CA HIS A 22 -10.85 -2.11 12.41
C HIS A 22 -10.51 -0.64 12.66
N ALA A 23 -10.00 -0.32 13.86
CA ALA A 23 -9.73 1.06 14.24
C ALA A 23 -8.62 1.15 15.30
N PHE A 24 -7.97 2.31 15.32
CA PHE A 24 -6.94 2.65 16.29
C PHE A 24 -6.91 4.16 16.54
N SER A 25 -6.37 4.57 17.69
CA SER A 25 -6.15 5.97 18.04
C SER A 25 -4.71 6.38 17.76
N VAL A 26 -4.52 7.67 17.49
CA VAL A 26 -3.22 8.28 17.24
C VAL A 26 -3.05 9.52 18.11
N SER A 27 -1.86 10.08 18.18
CA SER A 27 -1.67 11.35 18.88
C SER A 27 -2.49 12.47 18.23
N PRO A 28 -2.90 13.51 19.00
CA PRO A 28 -3.62 14.65 18.45
C PRO A 28 -2.90 15.33 17.29
N GLU A 29 -1.57 15.40 17.33
CA GLU A 29 -0.73 15.97 16.27
C GLU A 29 -0.86 15.17 14.98
N HIS A 30 -0.72 13.84 15.06
CA HIS A 30 -0.85 12.96 13.89
C HIS A 30 -2.29 12.94 13.36
N PHE A 31 -3.28 13.05 14.25
CA PHE A 31 -4.69 13.14 13.83
C PHE A 31 -4.94 14.37 12.95
N GLN A 32 -4.32 15.51 13.24
CA GLN A 32 -4.48 16.71 12.41
C GLN A 32 -3.93 16.49 10.99
N ILE A 33 -2.85 15.74 10.82
CA ILE A 33 -2.34 15.36 9.49
C ILE A 33 -3.38 14.55 8.72
N LEU A 34 -3.97 13.53 9.37
CA LEU A 34 -5.01 12.70 8.77
C LEU A 34 -6.27 13.49 8.43
N LYS A 35 -6.69 14.39 9.33
CA LYS A 35 -7.84 15.27 9.14
C LYS A 35 -7.64 16.25 7.98
N ALA A 36 -6.41 16.71 7.78
CA ALA A 36 -6.06 17.64 6.70
C ALA A 36 -6.07 16.99 5.30
N ILE A 37 -6.12 15.65 5.20
CA ILE A 37 -6.25 14.97 3.90
C ILE A 37 -7.60 15.31 3.28
N PRO A 38 -7.64 15.94 2.08
CA PRO A 38 -8.90 16.24 1.40
C PRO A 38 -9.75 14.97 1.22
N GLU A 39 -11.05 15.07 1.40
CA GLU A 39 -11.98 13.93 1.32
C GLU A 39 -11.82 13.16 -0.01
N ALA A 40 -11.68 13.88 -1.12
CA ALA A 40 -11.47 13.29 -2.44
C ALA A 40 -10.14 12.50 -2.59
N GLN A 41 -9.16 12.72 -1.68
CA GLN A 41 -7.87 12.03 -1.68
C GLN A 41 -7.79 10.91 -0.64
N ARG A 42 -8.73 10.83 0.32
CA ARG A 42 -8.71 9.83 1.40
C ARG A 42 -8.73 8.39 0.90
N ASP A 43 -9.44 8.14 -0.20
CA ASP A 43 -9.48 6.81 -0.83
C ASP A 43 -8.13 6.37 -1.41
N ALA A 44 -7.29 7.32 -1.81
CA ALA A 44 -5.97 7.05 -2.33
C ALA A 44 -4.91 6.93 -1.22
N ALA A 45 -5.15 7.56 -0.07
CA ALA A 45 -4.24 7.52 1.07
C ALA A 45 -4.13 6.10 1.64
N LEU A 46 -2.91 5.69 1.98
CA LEU A 46 -2.63 4.41 2.63
C LEU A 46 -2.00 4.65 3.99
N LEU A 47 -2.46 3.90 4.97
CA LEU A 47 -1.84 3.79 6.28
C LEU A 47 -1.11 2.46 6.32
N THR A 48 0.20 2.49 6.18
CA THR A 48 1.04 1.30 6.24
C THR A 48 1.42 1.05 7.69
N VAL A 49 0.88 -0.01 8.27
CA VAL A 49 1.02 -0.35 9.70
C VAL A 49 1.91 -1.57 9.85
N THR A 50 2.95 -1.46 10.68
CA THR A 50 3.78 -2.62 11.04
C THR A 50 3.11 -3.44 12.13
N HIS A 51 3.03 -4.73 11.93
CA HIS A 51 2.71 -5.71 12.97
C HIS A 51 3.97 -6.52 13.29
N ALA A 52 3.95 -7.34 14.32
CA ALA A 52 5.14 -8.06 14.80
C ALA A 52 5.97 -8.74 13.69
N TRP A 53 5.31 -9.30 12.67
CA TRP A 53 5.97 -9.97 11.51
C TRP A 53 5.27 -9.72 10.18
N ALA A 54 4.32 -8.82 10.13
CA ALA A 54 3.56 -8.50 8.93
C ALA A 54 3.42 -6.99 8.76
N VAL A 55 3.02 -6.57 7.56
CA VAL A 55 2.68 -5.20 7.24
C VAL A 55 1.25 -5.17 6.70
N GLY A 56 0.41 -4.33 7.28
CA GLY A 56 -0.92 -4.05 6.77
C GLY A 56 -0.94 -2.70 6.05
N GLN A 57 -1.56 -2.64 4.88
CA GLN A 57 -1.74 -1.39 4.14
C GLN A 57 -3.22 -1.05 4.12
N CYS A 58 -3.61 -0.16 5.01
CA CYS A 58 -4.99 0.14 5.34
C CYS A 58 -5.49 1.38 4.59
N ARG A 59 -6.74 1.35 4.13
CA ARG A 59 -7.42 2.56 3.63
C ARG A 59 -8.27 3.19 4.71
N ILE A 60 -8.32 4.51 4.72
CA ILE A 60 -9.11 5.28 5.68
C ILE A 60 -10.61 5.15 5.32
N LYS A 61 -11.43 4.75 6.30
CA LYS A 61 -12.89 4.74 6.20
C LYS A 61 -13.51 5.96 6.86
N ALA A 62 -13.12 6.23 8.12
CA ALA A 62 -13.66 7.34 8.90
C ALA A 62 -12.62 7.85 9.91
N LEU A 63 -12.80 9.09 10.33
CA LEU A 63 -12.03 9.75 11.37
C LEU A 63 -12.99 10.20 12.48
N ASP A 64 -12.59 9.98 13.75
CA ASP A 64 -13.29 10.51 14.91
C ASP A 64 -12.40 11.49 15.68
N GLU A 65 -12.81 12.77 15.66
CA GLU A 65 -12.05 13.85 16.27
C GLU A 65 -12.12 13.82 17.81
N ALA A 66 -13.19 13.31 18.37
CA ALA A 66 -13.35 13.30 19.84
C ALA A 66 -12.32 12.38 20.52
N THR A 67 -11.91 11.32 19.83
CA THR A 67 -10.99 10.31 20.34
C THR A 67 -9.67 10.24 19.55
N ASN A 68 -9.46 11.13 18.56
CA ASN A 68 -8.34 11.08 17.62
C ASN A 68 -8.16 9.70 17.00
N SER A 69 -9.25 9.10 16.56
CA SER A 69 -9.27 7.72 16.09
C SER A 69 -9.51 7.62 14.60
N VAL A 70 -8.95 6.55 14.03
CA VAL A 70 -9.05 6.19 12.61
C VAL A 70 -9.72 4.85 12.49
N GLN A 71 -10.79 4.79 11.71
CA GLN A 71 -11.40 3.55 11.24
C GLN A 71 -10.84 3.22 9.86
N ILE A 72 -10.37 1.99 9.67
CA ILE A 72 -9.93 1.50 8.37
C ILE A 72 -11.08 0.85 7.60
N LYS A 73 -10.97 0.79 6.26
CA LYS A 73 -11.79 -0.08 5.43
C LYS A 73 -11.37 -1.53 5.64
N GLY A 74 -12.33 -2.45 5.57
CA GLY A 74 -12.06 -3.87 5.77
C GLY A 74 -11.67 -4.21 7.21
N ARG A 75 -10.81 -5.21 7.35
CA ARG A 75 -10.36 -5.75 8.61
C ARG A 75 -8.87 -6.06 8.57
N SER A 76 -8.10 -5.51 9.49
CA SER A 76 -6.70 -5.90 9.65
C SER A 76 -6.58 -7.40 9.97
N ARG A 77 -5.53 -8.03 9.48
CA ARG A 77 -5.24 -9.43 9.79
C ARG A 77 -4.93 -9.63 11.27
N TYR A 78 -4.24 -8.68 11.86
CA TYR A 78 -3.86 -8.66 13.27
C TYR A 78 -4.48 -7.48 13.99
N PRO A 79 -4.80 -7.63 15.28
CA PRO A 79 -5.32 -6.52 16.06
C PRO A 79 -4.26 -5.44 16.24
N PHE A 80 -4.70 -4.19 16.26
CA PHE A 80 -3.83 -3.07 16.57
C PHE A 80 -3.47 -3.08 18.06
N VAL A 81 -2.22 -2.73 18.37
CA VAL A 81 -1.65 -2.53 19.72
C VAL A 81 -1.57 -3.79 20.61
N GLU A 82 -2.02 -4.95 20.15
CA GLU A 82 -2.06 -6.15 21.00
C GLU A 82 -0.69 -6.82 21.16
N TYR A 83 0.05 -6.95 20.05
CA TYR A 83 1.36 -7.63 20.03
C TYR A 83 2.55 -6.67 20.14
N GLU A 84 2.33 -5.39 19.86
CA GLU A 84 3.36 -4.36 19.82
C GLU A 84 2.77 -3.05 20.37
N PRO A 85 3.03 -2.73 21.65
CA PRO A 85 2.41 -1.57 22.32
C PRO A 85 2.82 -0.21 21.72
N ASP A 86 3.94 -0.15 21.00
CA ASP A 86 4.44 1.05 20.33
C ASP A 86 4.40 0.88 18.80
N GLN A 87 3.29 0.35 18.33
CA GLN A 87 3.08 -0.03 16.93
C GLN A 87 3.23 1.17 16.00
N ARG A 88 4.13 1.02 15.03
CA ARG A 88 4.44 2.08 14.06
C ARG A 88 3.52 2.03 12.85
N TYR A 89 3.27 3.21 12.31
CA TYR A 89 2.65 3.36 11.00
C TYR A 89 3.22 4.57 10.27
N TRP A 90 3.03 4.62 8.96
CA TRP A 90 3.28 5.82 8.15
C TRP A 90 2.14 6.04 7.16
N ILE A 91 2.07 7.25 6.63
CA ILE A 91 1.02 7.65 5.71
C ILE A 91 1.66 7.82 4.35
N GLU A 92 1.08 7.18 3.35
CA GLU A 92 1.54 7.21 1.97
C GLU A 92 0.48 7.79 1.05
N ASN A 93 0.91 8.26 -0.09
CA ASN A 93 0.06 8.73 -1.16
C ASN A 93 -0.85 9.91 -0.75
N ILE A 94 -0.27 10.86 -0.03
CA ILE A 94 -0.88 12.15 0.30
C ILE A 94 0.02 13.29 -0.17
N ARG A 95 -0.59 14.39 -0.67
CA ARG A 95 0.18 15.52 -1.18
C ARG A 95 1.06 16.20 -0.12
N SER A 96 0.60 16.24 1.13
CA SER A 96 1.33 16.86 2.23
C SER A 96 2.57 16.11 2.69
N ALA A 97 2.75 14.87 2.24
CA ALA A 97 3.96 14.09 2.46
C ALA A 97 4.98 14.22 1.33
N LEU A 98 4.72 15.06 0.33
CA LEU A 98 5.68 15.37 -0.72
C LEU A 98 6.61 16.49 -0.20
N ASP A 99 7.65 16.14 0.55
CA ASP A 99 8.50 17.09 1.26
C ASP A 99 10.02 16.83 1.13
N ALA A 100 10.42 15.74 0.45
CA ALA A 100 11.83 15.41 0.23
C ALA A 100 12.15 15.10 -1.23
N PRO A 101 13.40 15.40 -1.70
CA PRO A 101 13.85 15.06 -3.04
C PRO A 101 13.73 13.56 -3.34
N GLY A 102 13.28 13.22 -4.55
CA GLY A 102 13.02 11.84 -4.99
C GLY A 102 11.60 11.36 -4.75
N GLU A 103 10.80 12.11 -4.02
CA GLU A 103 9.39 11.78 -3.77
C GLU A 103 8.48 12.21 -4.91
N TRP A 104 7.37 11.51 -5.04
CA TRP A 104 6.35 11.82 -6.04
C TRP A 104 4.93 11.63 -5.49
N PHE A 105 4.00 12.36 -6.07
CA PHE A 105 2.57 12.25 -5.76
C PHE A 105 1.74 12.31 -7.03
N LEU A 106 0.82 11.36 -7.21
CA LEU A 106 -0.16 11.37 -8.29
C LEU A 106 -1.49 11.94 -7.80
N ASP A 107 -1.80 13.16 -8.19
CA ASP A 107 -3.14 13.72 -7.98
C ASP A 107 -4.11 13.11 -8.99
N ARG A 108 -4.92 12.18 -8.51
CA ARG A 108 -5.92 11.46 -9.33
C ARG A 108 -7.08 12.37 -9.78
N THR A 109 -7.29 13.49 -9.10
CA THR A 109 -8.35 14.45 -9.43
C THR A 109 -7.94 15.34 -10.61
N SER A 110 -6.77 15.98 -10.51
CA SER A 110 -6.21 16.79 -11.61
C SER A 110 -5.52 15.95 -12.68
N ARG A 111 -5.16 14.69 -12.38
CA ARG A 111 -4.35 13.76 -13.20
C ARG A 111 -2.92 14.30 -13.42
N GLU A 112 -2.40 14.99 -12.44
CA GLU A 112 -1.05 15.52 -12.45
C GLU A 112 -0.13 14.66 -11.61
N LEU A 113 1.04 14.34 -12.14
CA LEU A 113 2.14 13.71 -11.41
C LEU A 113 3.07 14.83 -10.93
N LEU A 114 3.20 14.96 -9.63
CA LEU A 114 4.15 15.86 -8.98
C LEU A 114 5.38 15.05 -8.56
N TYR A 115 6.55 15.63 -8.78
CA TYR A 115 7.81 15.00 -8.40
C TYR A 115 8.76 16.08 -7.85
N LEU A 116 9.45 15.80 -6.77
CA LEU A 116 10.53 16.63 -6.24
C LEU A 116 11.88 16.08 -6.74
N PRO A 117 12.54 16.73 -7.68
CA PRO A 117 13.78 16.21 -8.25
C PRO A 117 14.89 16.05 -7.21
N MET A 118 15.68 15.00 -7.34
CA MET A 118 16.93 14.84 -6.61
C MET A 118 18.00 15.80 -7.16
N ASP A 119 18.97 16.13 -6.31
CA ASP A 119 20.08 16.98 -6.72
C ASP A 119 20.83 16.40 -7.93
N GLY A 120 20.95 17.21 -8.99
CA GLY A 120 21.65 16.81 -10.21
C GLY A 120 20.80 16.09 -11.26
N GLU A 121 19.52 15.85 -11.02
CA GLU A 121 18.62 15.32 -12.04
C GLU A 121 18.28 16.34 -13.12
N ASP A 122 18.39 15.93 -14.37
CA ASP A 122 17.95 16.73 -15.52
C ASP A 122 16.52 16.36 -15.90
N MET A 123 15.56 17.14 -15.43
CA MET A 123 14.13 16.91 -15.67
C MET A 123 13.73 17.02 -17.15
N ALA A 124 14.52 17.69 -17.98
CA ALA A 124 14.25 17.74 -19.43
C ALA A 124 14.50 16.38 -20.12
N HIS A 125 15.28 15.53 -19.51
CA HIS A 125 15.61 14.19 -20.01
C HIS A 125 15.13 13.06 -19.07
N ALA A 126 14.36 13.40 -18.05
CA ALA A 126 13.82 12.42 -17.11
C ALA A 126 12.90 11.42 -17.84
N LYS A 127 13.10 10.14 -17.56
CA LYS A 127 12.26 9.07 -18.09
C LYS A 127 11.25 8.61 -17.02
N VAL A 128 9.98 8.83 -17.30
CA VAL A 128 8.89 8.40 -16.42
C VAL A 128 8.19 7.18 -17.05
N VAL A 129 8.01 6.14 -16.26
CA VAL A 129 7.28 4.93 -16.69
C VAL A 129 6.04 4.77 -15.82
N ALA A 130 4.86 4.72 -16.45
CA ALA A 130 3.61 4.40 -15.78
C ALA A 130 3.25 2.94 -16.06
N PRO A 131 3.27 2.05 -15.05
CA PRO A 131 2.90 0.65 -15.24
C PRO A 131 1.42 0.51 -15.58
N VAL A 132 1.10 -0.43 -16.49
CA VAL A 132 -0.28 -0.70 -16.92
C VAL A 132 -0.62 -2.20 -16.96
N ALA A 133 0.38 -3.08 -16.91
CA ALA A 133 0.19 -4.52 -16.99
C ALA A 133 0.29 -5.13 -15.59
N ASP A 134 -0.79 -5.73 -15.11
CA ASP A 134 -0.81 -6.43 -13.82
C ASP A 134 -0.11 -7.80 -13.91
N LYS A 135 -0.13 -8.42 -15.08
CA LYS A 135 0.49 -9.73 -15.32
C LYS A 135 1.20 -9.75 -16.68
N PHE A 136 2.43 -10.22 -16.72
CA PHE A 136 3.23 -10.34 -17.93
C PHE A 136 3.08 -11.70 -18.59
N LEU A 137 3.06 -12.78 -17.79
CA LEU A 137 2.97 -14.14 -18.28
C LEU A 137 2.00 -14.96 -17.44
N LEU A 138 1.17 -15.73 -18.12
CA LEU A 138 0.41 -16.84 -17.54
C LEU A 138 0.73 -18.10 -18.36
N ILE A 139 1.32 -19.09 -17.71
CA ILE A 139 1.76 -20.34 -18.33
C ILE A 139 1.04 -21.48 -17.63
N THR A 140 0.13 -22.16 -18.31
CA THR A 140 -0.67 -23.24 -17.73
C THR A 140 -0.60 -24.50 -18.58
N GLY A 141 -0.31 -25.63 -17.94
CA GLY A 141 -0.29 -26.95 -18.60
C GLY A 141 0.78 -27.09 -19.70
N ALA A 142 1.84 -26.28 -19.62
CA ALA A 142 2.86 -26.21 -20.68
C ALA A 142 4.09 -27.06 -20.34
N LYS A 143 4.84 -27.42 -21.39
CA LYS A 143 6.08 -28.17 -21.24
C LYS A 143 7.16 -27.66 -22.18
N SER A 144 8.42 -27.60 -21.67
CA SER A 144 9.62 -27.32 -22.47
C SER A 144 9.55 -25.93 -23.16
N ILE A 145 9.22 -24.87 -22.40
CA ILE A 145 9.23 -23.50 -22.88
C ILE A 145 10.49 -22.79 -22.38
N HIS A 146 11.16 -22.05 -23.26
CA HIS A 146 12.37 -21.30 -22.97
C HIS A 146 12.17 -19.83 -23.32
N PHE A 147 12.41 -18.97 -22.33
CA PHE A 147 12.50 -17.52 -22.49
C PHE A 147 13.98 -17.12 -22.42
N THR A 148 14.46 -16.38 -23.38
CA THR A 148 15.88 -15.99 -23.40
C THR A 148 16.04 -14.52 -23.75
N GLY A 149 16.82 -13.78 -22.93
CA GLY A 149 17.16 -12.39 -23.16
C GLY A 149 15.99 -11.41 -23.07
N LEU A 150 14.94 -11.75 -22.32
CA LEU A 150 13.76 -10.90 -22.16
C LEU A 150 13.82 -10.10 -20.86
N SER A 151 13.22 -8.91 -20.90
CA SER A 151 13.07 -8.05 -19.73
C SER A 151 11.58 -7.88 -19.41
N PHE A 152 11.18 -8.22 -18.18
CA PHE A 152 9.84 -8.07 -17.62
C PHE A 152 9.93 -7.01 -16.54
N GLN A 153 9.48 -5.79 -16.84
CA GLN A 153 9.68 -4.64 -15.97
C GLN A 153 8.42 -3.79 -15.85
N HIS A 154 8.33 -3.06 -14.71
CA HIS A 154 7.27 -2.10 -14.43
C HIS A 154 5.88 -2.74 -14.42
N GLY A 155 5.72 -3.78 -13.59
CA GLY A 155 4.41 -4.36 -13.30
C GLY A 155 3.52 -3.38 -12.55
N ASN A 156 2.24 -3.38 -12.86
CA ASN A 156 1.25 -2.63 -12.10
C ASN A 156 0.70 -3.50 -10.97
N TYR A 157 0.41 -2.86 -9.85
CA TYR A 157 -0.37 -3.46 -8.76
C TYR A 157 -1.45 -2.49 -8.31
N THR A 158 -2.69 -2.96 -8.31
CA THR A 158 -3.82 -2.19 -7.80
C THR A 158 -4.23 -2.70 -6.43
N TYR A 159 -4.03 -1.89 -5.40
CA TYR A 159 -4.46 -2.24 -4.04
C TYR A 159 -5.97 -2.51 -3.99
N PRO A 160 -6.40 -3.56 -3.29
CA PRO A 160 -7.81 -3.81 -3.02
C PRO A 160 -8.51 -2.60 -2.40
N ALA A 161 -9.83 -2.53 -2.58
CA ALA A 161 -10.62 -1.38 -2.10
C ALA A 161 -10.60 -1.21 -0.58
N ASP A 162 -10.36 -2.29 0.16
CA ASP A 162 -10.24 -2.33 1.62
C ASP A 162 -8.79 -2.37 2.12
N GLY A 163 -7.82 -2.36 1.22
CA GLY A 163 -6.39 -2.43 1.55
C GLY A 163 -5.80 -3.83 1.40
N LEU A 164 -4.54 -3.99 1.80
CA LEU A 164 -3.82 -5.27 1.82
C LEU A 164 -3.56 -5.69 3.27
N HIS A 165 -4.05 -6.87 3.65
CA HIS A 165 -4.02 -7.34 5.04
C HIS A 165 -3.53 -8.77 5.16
N ASP A 166 -2.41 -9.09 4.50
CA ASP A 166 -1.83 -10.43 4.55
C ASP A 166 -1.24 -10.76 5.93
N GLY A 167 -1.36 -12.01 6.31
CA GLY A 167 -0.87 -12.46 7.60
C GLY A 167 0.64 -12.68 7.64
N GLN A 168 1.23 -12.93 6.48
CA GLN A 168 2.66 -13.12 6.31
C GLN A 168 3.01 -13.08 4.83
N ALA A 169 4.06 -12.34 4.49
CA ALA A 169 4.41 -12.05 3.09
C ALA A 169 3.23 -11.45 2.30
N ALA A 170 3.28 -11.43 0.99
CA ALA A 170 2.23 -10.91 0.12
C ALA A 170 1.45 -12.08 -0.53
N THR A 171 0.83 -12.91 0.29
CA THR A 171 0.24 -14.20 -0.15
C THR A 171 -1.02 -14.04 -0.99
N THR A 172 -1.67 -12.87 -0.95
CA THR A 172 -2.86 -12.56 -1.76
C THR A 172 -2.55 -11.63 -2.94
N VAL A 173 -1.28 -11.23 -3.10
CA VAL A 173 -0.85 -10.43 -4.24
C VAL A 173 -0.63 -11.34 -5.45
N ASP A 174 -1.30 -11.02 -6.55
CA ASP A 174 -1.11 -11.74 -7.81
C ASP A 174 0.33 -11.61 -8.32
N SER A 175 0.86 -12.71 -8.85
CA SER A 175 2.19 -12.72 -9.44
C SER A 175 2.20 -12.07 -10.82
N ALA A 176 3.25 -11.33 -11.13
CA ALA A 176 3.46 -10.78 -12.46
C ALA A 176 3.79 -11.87 -13.50
N ILE A 177 4.36 -12.98 -13.05
CA ILE A 177 4.62 -14.20 -13.84
C ILE A 177 4.05 -15.38 -13.07
N GLU A 178 3.10 -16.07 -13.66
CA GLU A 178 2.40 -17.22 -13.07
C GLU A 178 2.62 -18.48 -13.90
N ILE A 179 3.01 -19.55 -13.25
CA ILE A 179 3.30 -20.84 -13.90
C ILE A 179 2.54 -21.92 -13.13
N GLU A 180 1.58 -22.55 -13.81
CA GLU A 180 0.73 -23.58 -13.24
C GLU A 180 0.81 -24.86 -14.06
N ASP A 181 0.79 -26.02 -13.40
CA ASP A 181 0.73 -27.35 -14.02
C ASP A 181 1.72 -27.54 -15.20
N SER A 182 2.90 -26.92 -15.10
CA SER A 182 3.87 -26.84 -16.18
C SER A 182 5.21 -27.43 -15.80
N THR A 183 5.96 -27.95 -16.77
CA THR A 183 7.27 -28.56 -16.58
C THR A 183 8.30 -28.04 -17.57
N GLU A 184 9.58 -28.03 -17.17
CA GLU A 184 10.69 -27.63 -18.03
C GLU A 184 10.51 -26.19 -18.57
N ILE A 185 10.12 -25.24 -17.69
CA ILE A 185 10.03 -23.82 -18.03
C ILE A 185 11.34 -23.15 -17.62
N HIS A 186 12.01 -22.54 -18.56
CA HIS A 186 13.35 -21.97 -18.38
C HIS A 186 13.36 -20.47 -18.71
N PHE A 187 14.00 -19.70 -17.85
CA PHE A 187 14.32 -18.29 -18.07
C PHE A 187 15.86 -18.16 -18.09
N LEU A 188 16.41 -17.78 -19.23
CA LEU A 188 17.85 -17.65 -19.45
C LEU A 188 18.16 -16.20 -19.83
N ASP A 189 19.13 -15.59 -19.14
CA ASP A 189 19.53 -14.21 -19.39
C ASP A 189 18.34 -13.22 -19.39
N CYS A 190 17.36 -13.48 -18.55
CA CYS A 190 16.17 -12.65 -18.40
C CYS A 190 16.31 -11.70 -17.21
N GLU A 191 15.69 -10.53 -17.31
CA GLU A 191 15.59 -9.56 -16.23
C GLU A 191 14.14 -9.47 -15.73
N ILE A 192 13.94 -9.52 -14.40
CA ILE A 192 12.64 -9.32 -13.76
C ILE A 192 12.86 -8.24 -12.70
N ALA A 193 12.27 -7.07 -12.89
CA ALA A 193 12.49 -5.91 -12.04
C ALA A 193 11.28 -4.96 -11.96
N HIS A 194 11.22 -4.16 -10.92
CA HIS A 194 10.20 -3.13 -10.72
C HIS A 194 8.77 -3.72 -10.79
N LEU A 195 8.51 -4.75 -9.99
CA LEU A 195 7.22 -5.42 -9.89
C LEU A 195 6.43 -4.92 -8.68
#